data_666b3b6b9023548cec2456057edbe82a
#
_entry.id   666b3b6b9023548cec2456057edbe82a
#
_cell.length_a   1.000
_cell.length_b   1.000
_cell.length_c   1.000
_cell.angle_alpha   90.00
_cell.angle_beta   90.00
_cell.angle_gamma   90.00
#
_symmetry.space_group_name_H-M   'P 1'
#
loop_
_entity.id
_entity.type
_entity.pdbx_description
1 polymer ?
#
loop_
_entity_poly.entity_id
_entity_poly.type
_entity_poly.pdbx_seq_one_letter_code
_entity_poly.pdbx_strand_id
1 'polypeptide(L)'
;MSNVDEIISLVLKEPKQDGGDFSGFDLKGVSLNGVSFAFATFMKTVMEEAELSDINFSQATLGSSSFKNAKIKNVNFSSANLEGVTFEEATLMGCNFKSANLTNCDFSQAKLADCDFQGTNLDHSSFYSTTIDNCNFAFSRMLYAFLKQVIISKSRFGGVNARGSDLSFSKMTEVDMKGAILKYADFNSCTLTDVNMTNSNLIGADLKDAQCAGVQWEEVNLEGSDLTYANFEGANFKNAFLLEANLHGTNFTKANLSDAYLVDANLAKAITKDANMENTILA
;
A
#
# COMPACT_ATOMS: atom_id res chain seq x y z
N MET A 1 12.47 -30.37 -25.40
CA MET A 1 11.16 -29.97 -24.88
C MET A 1 11.41 -28.65 -24.16
N SER A 2 10.61 -27.62 -24.38
CA SER A 2 10.77 -26.38 -23.63
C SER A 2 10.30 -26.58 -22.16
N ASN A 3 10.73 -25.70 -21.22
CA ASN A 3 10.20 -25.76 -19.85
C ASN A 3 8.67 -25.60 -19.82
N VAL A 4 8.11 -24.82 -20.75
CA VAL A 4 6.65 -24.67 -20.92
C VAL A 4 6.00 -26.00 -21.29
N ASP A 5 6.52 -26.72 -22.29
CA ASP A 5 5.98 -28.03 -22.68
C ASP A 5 6.10 -29.05 -21.55
N GLU A 6 7.19 -29.00 -20.80
CA GLU A 6 7.44 -29.87 -19.65
C GLU A 6 6.40 -29.67 -18.56
N ILE A 7 6.19 -28.42 -18.11
CA ILE A 7 5.22 -28.11 -17.04
C ILE A 7 3.80 -28.42 -17.49
N ILE A 8 3.42 -28.11 -18.73
CA ILE A 8 2.11 -28.46 -19.28
C ILE A 8 1.91 -29.97 -19.28
N SER A 9 2.91 -30.75 -19.70
CA SER A 9 2.84 -32.21 -19.68
C SER A 9 2.67 -32.77 -18.26
N LEU A 10 3.35 -32.16 -17.28
CA LEU A 10 3.24 -32.56 -15.86
C LEU A 10 1.81 -32.26 -15.33
N VAL A 11 1.31 -31.06 -15.51
CA VAL A 11 -0.01 -30.67 -14.96
C VAL A 11 -1.18 -31.36 -15.66
N LEU A 12 -1.04 -31.73 -16.95
CA LEU A 12 -2.05 -32.53 -17.63
C LEU A 12 -2.13 -33.97 -17.11
N LYS A 13 -1.03 -34.51 -16.58
CA LYS A 13 -1.01 -35.84 -15.93
C LYS A 13 -1.54 -35.78 -14.53
N GLU A 14 -1.12 -34.80 -13.77
CA GLU A 14 -1.52 -34.58 -12.41
C GLU A 14 -1.56 -33.06 -12.09
N PRO A 15 -2.73 -32.48 -11.79
CA PRO A 15 -2.83 -31.06 -11.51
C PRO A 15 -2.30 -30.66 -10.10
N LYS A 16 -1.80 -31.61 -9.34
CA LYS A 16 -1.20 -31.40 -8.03
C LYS A 16 0.29 -31.62 -8.10
N GLN A 17 1.05 -30.54 -8.18
CA GLN A 17 2.51 -30.51 -8.28
C GLN A 17 3.13 -29.95 -6.98
N ASP A 18 2.52 -30.27 -5.84
CA ASP A 18 2.93 -29.76 -4.53
C ASP A 18 4.36 -30.21 -4.18
N GLY A 19 5.18 -29.28 -3.68
CA GLY A 19 6.58 -29.53 -3.32
C GLY A 19 7.53 -29.75 -4.50
N GLY A 20 7.07 -29.62 -5.75
CA GLY A 20 7.93 -29.72 -6.92
C GLY A 20 8.98 -28.61 -7.01
N ASP A 21 10.09 -28.86 -7.70
CA ASP A 21 11.12 -27.85 -7.98
C ASP A 21 11.11 -27.46 -9.46
N PHE A 22 10.77 -26.19 -9.71
CA PHE A 22 10.69 -25.58 -11.04
C PHE A 22 11.65 -24.38 -11.15
N SER A 23 12.67 -24.35 -10.30
CA SER A 23 13.61 -23.23 -10.23
C SER A 23 14.34 -23.02 -11.55
N GLY A 24 14.44 -21.76 -11.98
CA GLY A 24 15.11 -21.36 -13.19
C GLY A 24 14.36 -21.74 -14.49
N PHE A 25 13.14 -22.25 -14.42
CA PHE A 25 12.35 -22.52 -15.62
C PHE A 25 12.01 -21.20 -16.34
N ASP A 26 12.08 -21.24 -17.68
CA ASP A 26 11.49 -20.21 -18.53
C ASP A 26 10.08 -20.65 -18.89
N LEU A 27 9.09 -20.01 -18.24
CA LEU A 27 7.65 -20.24 -18.41
C LEU A 27 6.96 -19.02 -19.02
N LYS A 28 7.72 -18.20 -19.75
CA LYS A 28 7.18 -17.01 -20.42
C LYS A 28 5.95 -17.36 -21.26
N GLY A 29 4.87 -16.61 -21.10
CA GLY A 29 3.61 -16.78 -21.81
C GLY A 29 2.85 -18.06 -21.49
N VAL A 30 3.24 -18.82 -20.44
CA VAL A 30 2.51 -20.03 -20.04
C VAL A 30 1.08 -19.69 -19.62
N SER A 31 0.13 -20.55 -20.00
CA SER A 31 -1.26 -20.48 -19.51
C SER A 31 -1.55 -21.69 -18.63
N LEU A 32 -1.83 -21.44 -17.34
CA LEU A 32 -2.13 -22.47 -16.34
C LEU A 32 -3.43 -22.13 -15.59
N ASN A 33 -4.24 -23.17 -15.35
CA ASN A 33 -5.52 -23.03 -14.64
C ASN A 33 -5.77 -24.20 -13.70
N GLY A 34 -6.20 -23.92 -12.47
CA GLY A 34 -6.66 -24.92 -11.51
C GLY A 34 -5.55 -25.85 -11.00
N VAL A 35 -4.29 -25.41 -10.95
CA VAL A 35 -3.14 -26.22 -10.55
C VAL A 35 -2.71 -25.89 -9.14
N SER A 36 -2.32 -26.91 -8.35
CA SER A 36 -1.68 -26.72 -7.06
C SER A 36 -0.16 -26.91 -7.17
N PHE A 37 0.55 -25.89 -6.69
CA PHE A 37 1.99 -25.84 -6.48
C PHE A 37 2.30 -25.47 -5.02
N ALA A 38 1.47 -25.91 -4.08
CA ALA A 38 1.71 -25.62 -2.67
C ALA A 38 3.07 -26.17 -2.24
N PHE A 39 3.82 -25.42 -1.43
CA PHE A 39 5.17 -25.75 -0.98
C PHE A 39 6.22 -25.93 -2.10
N ALA A 40 5.88 -25.71 -3.34
CA ALA A 40 6.81 -25.86 -4.47
C ALA A 40 7.85 -24.74 -4.52
N THR A 41 8.94 -24.98 -5.24
CA THR A 41 10.02 -24.03 -5.43
C THR A 41 10.05 -23.53 -6.88
N PHE A 42 10.06 -22.19 -7.04
CA PHE A 42 10.09 -21.48 -8.32
C PHE A 42 11.15 -20.36 -8.28
N MET A 43 12.28 -20.60 -7.64
CA MET A 43 13.34 -19.60 -7.53
C MET A 43 13.85 -19.17 -8.92
N LYS A 44 13.90 -17.85 -9.15
CA LYS A 44 14.40 -17.27 -10.42
C LYS A 44 13.67 -17.77 -11.66
N THR A 45 12.43 -18.17 -11.55
CA THR A 45 11.59 -18.63 -12.66
C THR A 45 11.08 -17.42 -13.46
N VAL A 46 11.04 -17.51 -14.77
CA VAL A 46 10.48 -16.48 -15.64
C VAL A 46 9.04 -16.85 -15.99
N MET A 47 8.06 -16.09 -15.48
CA MET A 47 6.62 -16.23 -15.79
C MET A 47 6.07 -14.92 -16.39
N GLU A 48 6.91 -14.24 -17.17
CA GLU A 48 6.52 -13.01 -17.88
C GLU A 48 5.40 -13.30 -18.87
N GLU A 49 4.44 -12.37 -18.96
CA GLU A 49 3.28 -12.49 -19.85
C GLU A 49 2.42 -13.76 -19.60
N ALA A 50 2.66 -14.49 -18.49
CA ALA A 50 1.89 -15.69 -18.16
C ALA A 50 0.42 -15.37 -17.85
N GLU A 51 -0.48 -16.30 -18.16
CA GLU A 51 -1.89 -16.26 -17.76
C GLU A 51 -2.15 -17.35 -16.70
N LEU A 52 -2.27 -16.92 -15.46
CA LEU A 52 -2.43 -17.81 -14.31
C LEU A 52 -3.81 -17.61 -13.67
N SER A 53 -4.61 -18.66 -13.58
CA SER A 53 -5.92 -18.60 -12.94
C SER A 53 -6.15 -19.78 -12.00
N ASP A 54 -6.73 -19.48 -10.82
CA ASP A 54 -7.09 -20.48 -9.81
C ASP A 54 -5.90 -21.38 -9.41
N ILE A 55 -4.70 -20.80 -9.31
CA ILE A 55 -3.46 -21.49 -8.94
C ILE A 55 -3.24 -21.41 -7.43
N ASN A 56 -2.75 -22.48 -6.83
CA ASN A 56 -2.35 -22.51 -5.45
C ASN A 56 -0.82 -22.52 -5.31
N PHE A 57 -0.23 -21.37 -4.92
CA PHE A 57 1.18 -21.22 -4.54
C PHE A 57 1.34 -21.03 -3.02
N SER A 58 0.37 -21.48 -2.21
CA SER A 58 0.49 -21.30 -0.76
C SER A 58 1.77 -21.94 -0.23
N GLN A 59 2.50 -21.20 0.62
CA GLN A 59 3.77 -21.64 1.22
C GLN A 59 4.87 -21.98 0.20
N ALA A 60 4.70 -21.63 -1.08
CA ALA A 60 5.73 -21.83 -2.09
C ALA A 60 6.88 -20.83 -1.94
N THR A 61 8.04 -21.15 -2.52
CA THR A 61 9.20 -20.28 -2.59
C THR A 61 9.42 -19.81 -4.03
N LEU A 62 9.17 -18.50 -4.27
CA LEU A 62 9.22 -17.90 -5.60
C LEU A 62 10.29 -16.79 -5.71
N GLY A 63 11.20 -16.69 -4.76
CA GLY A 63 12.13 -15.56 -4.66
C GLY A 63 12.86 -15.25 -5.97
N SER A 64 12.96 -13.95 -6.29
CA SER A 64 13.60 -13.41 -7.49
C SER A 64 13.00 -13.92 -8.82
N SER A 65 11.78 -14.42 -8.84
CA SER A 65 11.08 -14.76 -10.08
C SER A 65 10.41 -13.54 -10.72
N SER A 66 10.07 -13.65 -12.01
CA SER A 66 9.45 -12.57 -12.79
C SER A 66 8.04 -12.94 -13.24
N PHE A 67 7.06 -12.09 -12.87
CA PHE A 67 5.69 -12.09 -13.38
C PHE A 67 5.38 -10.81 -14.17
N LYS A 68 6.40 -10.19 -14.76
CA LYS A 68 6.22 -8.97 -15.54
C LYS A 68 5.15 -9.16 -16.61
N ASN A 69 4.22 -8.20 -16.72
CA ASN A 69 3.09 -8.24 -17.67
C ASN A 69 2.15 -9.44 -17.52
N ALA A 70 2.27 -10.25 -16.45
CA ALA A 70 1.41 -11.41 -16.27
C ALA A 70 -0.04 -11.02 -15.92
N LYS A 71 -0.99 -11.89 -16.29
CA LYS A 71 -2.39 -11.83 -15.87
C LYS A 71 -2.64 -12.91 -14.83
N ILE A 72 -2.92 -12.47 -13.61
CA ILE A 72 -2.98 -13.36 -12.45
C ILE A 72 -4.36 -13.21 -11.80
N LYS A 73 -5.16 -14.28 -11.79
CA LYS A 73 -6.53 -14.24 -11.27
C LYS A 73 -6.77 -15.35 -10.26
N ASN A 74 -7.35 -15.01 -9.10
CA ASN A 74 -7.74 -15.93 -8.03
C ASN A 74 -6.56 -16.82 -7.56
N VAL A 75 -5.34 -16.31 -7.58
CA VAL A 75 -4.15 -17.08 -7.19
C VAL A 75 -3.90 -16.96 -5.69
N ASN A 76 -3.63 -18.09 -5.05
CA ASN A 76 -3.33 -18.15 -3.64
C ASN A 76 -1.80 -18.17 -3.41
N PHE A 77 -1.26 -17.06 -2.91
CA PHE A 77 0.14 -16.89 -2.49
C PHE A 77 0.28 -16.83 -0.95
N SER A 78 -0.73 -17.27 -0.20
CA SER A 78 -0.71 -17.13 1.25
C SER A 78 0.52 -17.81 1.86
N SER A 79 1.18 -17.10 2.78
CA SER A 79 2.41 -17.55 3.45
C SER A 79 3.56 -17.92 2.50
N ALA A 80 3.52 -17.55 1.22
CA ALA A 80 4.60 -17.79 0.27
C ALA A 80 5.79 -16.86 0.53
N ASN A 81 6.98 -17.30 0.16
CA ASN A 81 8.17 -16.45 0.09
C ASN A 81 8.32 -15.92 -1.35
N LEU A 82 8.05 -14.62 -1.49
CA LEU A 82 8.07 -13.89 -2.77
C LEU A 82 9.17 -12.82 -2.78
N GLU A 83 10.17 -12.90 -1.90
CA GLU A 83 11.22 -11.89 -1.79
C GLU A 83 11.87 -11.56 -3.15
N GLY A 84 11.90 -10.27 -3.50
CA GLY A 84 12.50 -9.78 -4.74
C GLY A 84 11.80 -10.20 -6.02
N VAL A 85 10.53 -10.63 -5.95
CA VAL A 85 9.71 -10.92 -7.13
C VAL A 85 9.31 -9.64 -7.84
N THR A 86 9.33 -9.64 -9.19
CA THR A 86 8.72 -8.55 -9.96
C THR A 86 7.34 -8.93 -10.49
N PHE A 87 6.38 -8.03 -10.23
CA PHE A 87 5.02 -7.98 -10.79
C PHE A 87 4.84 -6.72 -11.64
N GLU A 88 5.94 -6.14 -12.15
CA GLU A 88 5.90 -4.91 -12.95
C GLU A 88 4.88 -5.05 -14.10
N GLU A 89 4.00 -4.04 -14.25
CA GLU A 89 2.95 -4.02 -15.29
C GLU A 89 1.95 -5.19 -15.23
N ALA A 90 2.01 -6.06 -14.21
CA ALA A 90 1.09 -7.20 -14.09
C ALA A 90 -0.33 -6.75 -13.72
N THR A 91 -1.32 -7.58 -14.08
CA THR A 91 -2.71 -7.43 -13.62
C THR A 91 -3.06 -8.56 -12.67
N LEU A 92 -3.34 -8.22 -11.41
CA LEU A 92 -3.69 -9.16 -10.36
C LEU A 92 -5.13 -8.91 -9.91
N MET A 93 -5.96 -9.96 -9.93
CA MET A 93 -7.36 -9.89 -9.54
C MET A 93 -7.73 -11.02 -8.58
N GLY A 94 -8.30 -10.71 -7.43
CA GLY A 94 -8.77 -11.69 -6.45
C GLY A 94 -7.65 -12.53 -5.83
N CYS A 95 -6.41 -12.04 -5.81
CA CYS A 95 -5.27 -12.80 -5.30
C CYS A 95 -5.14 -12.72 -3.78
N ASN A 96 -4.73 -13.82 -3.17
CA ASN A 96 -4.52 -13.91 -1.73
C ASN A 96 -3.02 -13.95 -1.41
N PHE A 97 -2.51 -12.88 -0.77
CA PHE A 97 -1.11 -12.76 -0.29
C PHE A 97 -1.01 -12.80 1.24
N LYS A 98 -2.07 -13.18 1.97
CA LYS A 98 -2.04 -13.15 3.44
C LYS A 98 -0.77 -13.75 4.01
N SER A 99 -0.12 -13.00 4.92
CA SER A 99 1.09 -13.43 5.63
C SER A 99 2.27 -13.82 4.72
N ALA A 100 2.27 -13.43 3.45
CA ALA A 100 3.39 -13.68 2.54
C ALA A 100 4.57 -12.74 2.85
N ASN A 101 5.78 -13.17 2.50
CA ASN A 101 6.96 -12.31 2.44
C ASN A 101 7.10 -11.72 1.04
N LEU A 102 6.87 -10.42 0.91
CA LEU A 102 6.95 -9.64 -0.32
C LEU A 102 8.04 -8.56 -0.22
N THR A 103 9.04 -8.76 0.64
CA THR A 103 10.16 -7.81 0.80
C THR A 103 10.87 -7.59 -0.53
N ASN A 104 11.19 -6.32 -0.85
CA ASN A 104 11.86 -5.91 -2.10
C ASN A 104 11.09 -6.29 -3.40
N CYS A 105 9.79 -6.54 -3.34
CA CYS A 105 8.99 -6.81 -4.53
C CYS A 105 8.77 -5.55 -5.37
N ASP A 106 8.62 -5.73 -6.67
CA ASP A 106 8.29 -4.65 -7.60
C ASP A 106 6.88 -4.84 -8.20
N PHE A 107 5.94 -3.98 -7.79
CA PHE A 107 4.59 -3.87 -8.33
C PHE A 107 4.43 -2.62 -9.20
N SER A 108 5.52 -1.99 -9.65
CA SER A 108 5.45 -0.75 -10.42
C SER A 108 4.54 -0.90 -11.63
N GLN A 109 3.64 0.08 -11.80
CA GLN A 109 2.65 0.13 -12.89
C GLN A 109 1.67 -1.06 -12.93
N ALA A 110 1.66 -1.91 -11.91
CA ALA A 110 0.70 -3.02 -11.82
C ALA A 110 -0.73 -2.53 -11.56
N LYS A 111 -1.70 -3.40 -11.83
CA LYS A 111 -3.12 -3.21 -11.51
C LYS A 111 -3.54 -4.28 -10.51
N LEU A 112 -3.90 -3.85 -9.30
CA LEU A 112 -4.33 -4.72 -8.21
C LEU A 112 -5.81 -4.48 -7.95
N ALA A 113 -6.63 -5.52 -8.07
CA ALA A 113 -8.06 -5.45 -7.76
C ALA A 113 -8.49 -6.64 -6.88
N ASP A 114 -9.29 -6.36 -5.85
CA ASP A 114 -9.86 -7.39 -4.96
C ASP A 114 -8.80 -8.28 -4.28
N CYS A 115 -7.56 -7.80 -4.09
CA CYS A 115 -6.47 -8.59 -3.53
C CYS A 115 -6.35 -8.45 -2.02
N ASP A 116 -5.93 -9.53 -1.35
CA ASP A 116 -5.75 -9.56 0.11
C ASP A 116 -4.27 -9.68 0.49
N PHE A 117 -3.71 -8.57 1.01
CA PHE A 117 -2.34 -8.43 1.52
C PHE A 117 -2.29 -8.36 3.05
N GLN A 118 -3.32 -8.81 3.76
CA GLN A 118 -3.38 -8.70 5.22
C GLN A 118 -2.16 -9.37 5.88
N GLY A 119 -1.49 -8.62 6.76
CA GLY A 119 -0.35 -9.13 7.53
C GLY A 119 0.89 -9.49 6.71
N THR A 120 1.00 -9.01 5.46
CA THR A 120 2.18 -9.23 4.61
C THR A 120 3.37 -8.39 5.06
N ASN A 121 4.57 -8.86 4.75
CA ASN A 121 5.77 -8.05 4.79
C ASN A 121 6.07 -7.50 3.39
N LEU A 122 5.96 -6.19 3.23
CA LEU A 122 6.16 -5.43 1.99
C LEU A 122 7.29 -4.40 2.14
N ASP A 123 8.22 -4.60 3.08
CA ASP A 123 9.32 -3.66 3.28
C ASP A 123 10.12 -3.46 2.00
N HIS A 124 10.48 -2.20 1.74
CA HIS A 124 11.26 -1.79 0.56
C HIS A 124 10.65 -2.19 -0.79
N SER A 125 9.36 -2.56 -0.83
CA SER A 125 8.67 -2.86 -2.08
C SER A 125 8.34 -1.58 -2.86
N SER A 126 8.25 -1.70 -4.18
CA SER A 126 7.82 -0.62 -5.07
C SER A 126 6.38 -0.82 -5.52
N PHE A 127 5.59 0.25 -5.39
CA PHE A 127 4.24 0.41 -5.95
C PHE A 127 4.18 1.65 -6.84
N TYR A 128 5.30 2.04 -7.45
CA TYR A 128 5.36 3.24 -8.29
C TYR A 128 4.30 3.22 -9.38
N SER A 129 3.46 4.25 -9.44
CA SER A 129 2.36 4.37 -10.44
C SER A 129 1.40 3.16 -10.48
N THR A 130 1.31 2.38 -9.41
CA THR A 130 0.39 1.23 -9.29
C THR A 130 -1.05 1.72 -9.09
N THR A 131 -2.02 1.01 -9.66
CA THR A 131 -3.44 1.19 -9.35
C THR A 131 -3.89 0.09 -8.39
N ILE A 132 -4.51 0.49 -7.26
CA ILE A 132 -4.98 -0.41 -6.20
C ILE A 132 -6.47 -0.12 -5.97
N ASP A 133 -7.33 -1.10 -6.22
CA ASP A 133 -8.78 -0.98 -6.00
C ASP A 133 -9.31 -2.12 -5.16
N ASN A 134 -10.12 -1.80 -4.15
CA ASN A 134 -10.79 -2.76 -3.25
C ASN A 134 -9.83 -3.80 -2.64
N CYS A 135 -8.58 -3.41 -2.28
CA CYS A 135 -7.58 -4.31 -1.71
C CYS A 135 -7.48 -4.16 -0.18
N ASN A 136 -7.00 -5.21 0.48
CA ASN A 136 -6.83 -5.25 1.93
C ASN A 136 -5.36 -5.35 2.32
N PHE A 137 -4.77 -4.25 2.81
CA PHE A 137 -3.41 -4.18 3.36
C PHE A 137 -3.38 -4.06 4.89
N ALA A 138 -4.50 -4.35 5.58
CA ALA A 138 -4.57 -4.20 7.02
C ALA A 138 -3.47 -4.99 7.74
N PHE A 139 -2.82 -4.33 8.73
CA PHE A 139 -1.73 -4.91 9.53
C PHE A 139 -0.50 -5.37 8.73
N SER A 140 -0.37 -4.94 7.47
CA SER A 140 0.86 -5.20 6.70
C SER A 140 2.01 -4.30 7.17
N ARG A 141 3.23 -4.71 6.87
CA ARG A 141 4.44 -3.93 7.09
C ARG A 141 4.98 -3.46 5.75
N MET A 142 5.17 -2.14 5.60
CA MET A 142 5.56 -1.47 4.37
C MET A 142 6.67 -0.43 4.67
N LEU A 143 7.65 -0.80 5.52
CA LEU A 143 8.73 0.12 5.89
C LEU A 143 9.51 0.55 4.66
N TYR A 144 9.65 1.88 4.47
CA TYR A 144 10.38 2.46 3.35
C TYR A 144 9.88 1.98 1.97
N ALA A 145 8.61 1.59 1.88
CA ALA A 145 8.01 1.23 0.61
C ALA A 145 7.84 2.47 -0.29
N PHE A 146 7.97 2.27 -1.59
CA PHE A 146 7.91 3.33 -2.59
C PHE A 146 6.53 3.33 -3.28
N LEU A 147 5.60 4.18 -2.77
CA LEU A 147 4.21 4.30 -3.24
C LEU A 147 3.97 5.61 -4.02
N LYS A 148 5.02 6.20 -4.59
CA LYS A 148 4.92 7.45 -5.32
C LYS A 148 3.99 7.32 -6.52
N GLN A 149 3.09 8.32 -6.70
CA GLN A 149 2.11 8.38 -7.78
C GLN A 149 1.11 7.20 -7.79
N VAL A 150 0.98 6.48 -6.68
CA VAL A 150 -0.01 5.39 -6.57
C VAL A 150 -1.43 5.95 -6.61
N ILE A 151 -2.35 5.19 -7.22
CA ILE A 151 -3.79 5.49 -7.18
C ILE A 151 -4.45 4.39 -6.36
N ILE A 152 -5.04 4.77 -5.21
CA ILE A 152 -5.69 3.83 -4.29
C ILE A 152 -7.16 4.20 -4.15
N SER A 153 -8.04 3.21 -4.32
CA SER A 153 -9.48 3.37 -4.09
C SER A 153 -10.06 2.23 -3.24
N LYS A 154 -11.07 2.54 -2.40
CA LYS A 154 -11.90 1.59 -1.65
C LYS A 154 -11.11 0.54 -0.87
N SER A 155 -9.91 0.88 -0.42
CA SER A 155 -8.95 -0.08 0.12
C SER A 155 -8.72 0.11 1.61
N ARG A 156 -8.30 -0.96 2.29
CA ARG A 156 -8.08 -0.98 3.74
C ARG A 156 -6.60 -1.07 4.07
N PHE A 157 -6.10 -0.10 4.83
CA PHE A 157 -4.74 0.01 5.35
C PHE A 157 -4.74 0.17 6.88
N GLY A 158 -5.82 -0.21 7.56
CA GLY A 158 -5.94 -0.10 9.01
C GLY A 158 -4.79 -0.82 9.73
N GLY A 159 -4.11 -0.13 10.65
CA GLY A 159 -2.98 -0.68 11.40
C GLY A 159 -1.74 -1.01 10.56
N VAL A 160 -1.65 -0.53 9.32
CA VAL A 160 -0.43 -0.69 8.50
C VAL A 160 0.77 0.00 9.17
N ASN A 161 1.96 -0.58 9.06
CA ASN A 161 3.20 0.10 9.41
C ASN A 161 3.97 0.48 8.14
N ALA A 162 3.79 1.74 7.71
CA ALA A 162 4.41 2.32 6.53
C ALA A 162 5.38 3.46 6.91
N ARG A 163 6.14 3.28 8.00
CA ARG A 163 7.16 4.26 8.42
C ARG A 163 8.16 4.53 7.30
N GLY A 164 8.41 5.82 7.02
CA GLY A 164 9.39 6.29 6.05
C GLY A 164 9.04 5.95 4.60
N SER A 165 7.79 5.55 4.31
CA SER A 165 7.35 5.30 2.94
C SER A 165 7.15 6.60 2.15
N ASP A 166 7.35 6.54 0.84
CA ASP A 166 7.10 7.64 -0.09
C ASP A 166 5.72 7.46 -0.75
N LEU A 167 4.75 8.27 -0.34
CA LEU A 167 3.40 8.34 -0.93
C LEU A 167 3.20 9.64 -1.72
N SER A 168 4.29 10.35 -2.04
CA SER A 168 4.20 11.65 -2.71
C SER A 168 3.48 11.58 -4.06
N PHE A 169 2.71 12.62 -4.38
CA PHE A 169 1.89 12.72 -5.60
C PHE A 169 0.84 11.60 -5.74
N SER A 170 0.54 10.86 -4.67
CA SER A 170 -0.47 9.80 -4.69
C SER A 170 -1.89 10.37 -4.70
N LYS A 171 -2.83 9.55 -5.17
CA LYS A 171 -4.26 9.85 -5.09
C LYS A 171 -4.98 8.73 -4.36
N MET A 172 -5.65 9.06 -3.25
CA MET A 172 -6.39 8.10 -2.43
C MET A 172 -7.86 8.53 -2.33
N THR A 173 -8.77 7.58 -2.53
CA THR A 173 -10.22 7.84 -2.42
C THR A 173 -10.90 6.69 -1.68
N GLU A 174 -11.71 7.01 -0.67
CA GLU A 174 -12.42 6.02 0.16
C GLU A 174 -11.45 4.99 0.79
N VAL A 175 -10.33 5.46 1.37
CA VAL A 175 -9.29 4.60 1.98
C VAL A 175 -9.36 4.65 3.49
N ASP A 176 -9.40 3.48 4.14
CA ASP A 176 -9.32 3.36 5.59
C ASP A 176 -7.88 3.08 6.03
N MET A 177 -7.27 4.08 6.71
CA MET A 177 -5.92 4.01 7.30
C MET A 177 -5.96 4.16 8.84
N LYS A 178 -7.08 3.85 9.46
CA LYS A 178 -7.26 3.99 10.91
C LYS A 178 -6.16 3.25 11.69
N GLY A 179 -5.53 3.97 12.64
CA GLY A 179 -4.46 3.43 13.48
C GLY A 179 -3.16 3.10 12.71
N ALA A 180 -2.98 3.62 11.50
CA ALA A 180 -1.77 3.39 10.72
C ALA A 180 -0.54 4.08 11.37
N ILE A 181 0.64 3.48 11.20
CA ILE A 181 1.93 4.02 11.61
C ILE A 181 2.64 4.55 10.36
N LEU A 182 2.61 5.89 10.20
CA LEU A 182 3.08 6.64 9.04
C LEU A 182 4.19 7.64 9.41
N LYS A 183 4.95 7.35 10.48
CA LYS A 183 6.04 8.23 10.91
C LYS A 183 7.03 8.47 9.79
N TYR A 184 7.37 9.75 9.57
CA TYR A 184 8.32 10.19 8.54
C TYR A 184 7.93 9.77 7.12
N ALA A 185 6.65 9.46 6.87
CA ALA A 185 6.17 9.20 5.53
C ALA A 185 6.05 10.51 4.72
N ASP A 186 6.28 10.41 3.42
CA ASP A 186 6.16 11.52 2.50
C ASP A 186 4.79 11.49 1.80
N PHE A 187 3.94 12.45 2.11
CA PHE A 187 2.63 12.71 1.48
C PHE A 187 2.64 14.02 0.67
N ASN A 188 3.83 14.53 0.31
CA ASN A 188 3.91 15.78 -0.44
C ASN A 188 3.04 15.75 -1.69
N SER A 189 2.26 16.80 -1.91
CA SER A 189 1.40 16.98 -3.09
C SER A 189 0.41 15.82 -3.35
N CYS A 190 0.06 15.04 -2.32
CA CYS A 190 -0.97 13.99 -2.46
C CYS A 190 -2.38 14.59 -2.51
N THR A 191 -3.34 13.79 -2.99
CA THR A 191 -4.78 14.11 -2.94
C THR A 191 -5.49 13.02 -2.17
N LEU A 192 -6.12 13.40 -1.04
CA LEU A 192 -6.84 12.50 -0.15
C LEU A 192 -8.32 12.90 -0.12
N THR A 193 -9.19 12.02 -0.59
CA THR A 193 -10.64 12.21 -0.59
C THR A 193 -11.29 11.08 0.20
N ASP A 194 -12.10 11.41 1.20
CA ASP A 194 -12.74 10.41 2.06
C ASP A 194 -11.75 9.41 2.68
N VAL A 195 -10.56 9.89 3.06
CA VAL A 195 -9.53 9.08 3.71
C VAL A 195 -9.65 9.21 5.22
N ASN A 196 -9.79 8.07 5.89
CA ASN A 196 -9.87 7.99 7.34
C ASN A 196 -8.50 7.65 7.95
N MET A 197 -7.88 8.61 8.67
CA MET A 197 -6.64 8.41 9.43
C MET A 197 -6.85 8.57 10.96
N THR A 198 -8.05 8.35 11.45
CA THR A 198 -8.35 8.42 12.88
C THR A 198 -7.36 7.56 13.69
N ASN A 199 -6.82 8.11 14.79
CA ASN A 199 -5.83 7.44 15.66
C ASN A 199 -4.52 7.02 14.94
N SER A 200 -4.20 7.59 13.79
CA SER A 200 -2.96 7.27 13.10
C SER A 200 -1.77 8.12 13.60
N ASN A 201 -0.56 7.64 13.33
CA ASN A 201 0.67 8.27 13.77
C ASN A 201 1.48 8.76 12.57
N LEU A 202 1.48 10.08 12.35
CA LEU A 202 2.19 10.79 11.28
C LEU A 202 3.33 11.69 11.83
N ILE A 203 3.92 11.36 12.98
CA ILE A 203 5.05 12.14 13.53
C ILE A 203 6.11 12.37 12.47
N GLY A 204 6.48 13.64 12.25
CA GLY A 204 7.51 14.04 11.30
C GLY A 204 7.19 13.77 9.82
N ALA A 205 5.93 13.50 9.47
CA ALA A 205 5.51 13.30 8.07
C ALA A 205 5.58 14.61 7.27
N ASP A 206 5.84 14.52 5.97
CA ASP A 206 5.77 15.64 5.03
C ASP A 206 4.41 15.62 4.30
N LEU A 207 3.60 16.66 4.52
CA LEU A 207 2.29 16.84 3.91
C LEU A 207 2.22 18.16 3.12
N LYS A 208 3.36 18.72 2.72
CA LYS A 208 3.39 19.97 1.95
C LYS A 208 2.50 19.87 0.72
N ASP A 209 1.78 20.96 0.45
CA ASP A 209 0.91 21.08 -0.72
C ASP A 209 -0.17 19.98 -0.85
N ALA A 210 -0.37 19.15 0.19
CA ALA A 210 -1.36 18.08 0.18
C ALA A 210 -2.80 18.62 0.08
N GLN A 211 -3.65 17.94 -0.69
CA GLN A 211 -5.07 18.26 -0.86
C GLN A 211 -5.90 17.24 -0.03
N CYS A 212 -6.34 17.67 1.15
CA CYS A 212 -6.96 16.85 2.19
C CYS A 212 -8.29 17.43 2.68
N ALA A 213 -9.08 18.04 1.79
CA ALA A 213 -10.35 18.65 2.20
C ALA A 213 -11.33 17.57 2.72
N GLY A 214 -11.98 17.85 3.86
CA GLY A 214 -13.03 17.00 4.45
C GLY A 214 -12.54 15.68 5.07
N VAL A 215 -11.24 15.43 5.18
CA VAL A 215 -10.70 14.20 5.75
C VAL A 215 -11.06 14.00 7.23
N GLN A 216 -11.15 12.74 7.67
CA GLN A 216 -11.42 12.37 9.06
C GLN A 216 -10.12 11.96 9.76
N TRP A 217 -9.54 12.91 10.53
CA TRP A 217 -8.24 12.77 11.19
C TRP A 217 -8.33 13.01 12.70
N GLU A 218 -9.44 12.60 13.30
CA GLU A 218 -9.63 12.66 14.74
C GLU A 218 -8.52 11.88 15.48
N GLU A 219 -7.97 12.47 16.56
CA GLU A 219 -6.90 11.88 17.38
C GLU A 219 -5.62 11.51 16.56
N VAL A 220 -5.41 12.14 15.42
CA VAL A 220 -4.18 11.94 14.63
C VAL A 220 -2.99 12.57 15.35
N ASN A 221 -1.82 11.91 15.30
CA ASN A 221 -0.58 12.49 15.80
C ASN A 221 0.29 13.00 14.63
N LEU A 222 0.43 14.33 14.55
CA LEU A 222 1.18 15.09 13.55
C LEU A 222 2.35 15.89 14.18
N GLU A 223 2.84 15.47 15.35
CA GLU A 223 3.94 16.12 16.03
C GLU A 223 5.15 16.28 15.07
N GLY A 224 5.69 17.51 14.98
CA GLY A 224 6.84 17.86 14.15
C GLY A 224 6.66 17.64 12.65
N SER A 225 5.43 17.46 12.16
CA SER A 225 5.13 17.26 10.73
C SER A 225 5.13 18.59 9.96
N ASP A 226 5.30 18.53 8.63
CA ASP A 226 5.24 19.70 7.76
C ASP A 226 3.95 19.68 6.93
N LEU A 227 3.03 20.61 7.23
CA LEU A 227 1.76 20.80 6.54
C LEU A 227 1.75 22.09 5.70
N THR A 228 2.93 22.63 5.38
CA THR A 228 3.05 23.90 4.67
C THR A 228 2.19 23.91 3.40
N TYR A 229 1.33 24.91 3.27
CA TYR A 229 0.37 25.12 2.17
C TYR A 229 -0.62 23.98 1.92
N ALA A 230 -0.74 23.00 2.82
CA ALA A 230 -1.75 21.95 2.68
C ALA A 230 -3.18 22.50 2.81
N ASN A 231 -4.11 21.87 2.12
CA ASN A 231 -5.53 22.24 2.17
C ASN A 231 -6.32 21.21 3.00
N PHE A 232 -6.77 21.64 4.17
CA PHE A 232 -7.61 20.87 5.10
C PHE A 232 -8.98 21.52 5.31
N GLU A 233 -9.53 22.18 4.28
CA GLU A 233 -10.87 22.77 4.39
C GLU A 233 -11.90 21.72 4.83
N GLY A 234 -12.65 22.03 5.91
CA GLY A 234 -13.70 21.16 6.46
C GLY A 234 -13.21 19.85 7.07
N ALA A 235 -11.91 19.65 7.24
CA ALA A 235 -11.35 18.44 7.84
C ALA A 235 -11.65 18.34 9.35
N ASN A 236 -11.72 17.13 9.88
CA ASN A 236 -11.90 16.86 11.31
C ASN A 236 -10.57 16.50 11.99
N PHE A 237 -10.03 17.44 12.78
CA PHE A 237 -8.83 17.31 13.61
C PHE A 237 -9.13 17.29 15.10
N LYS A 238 -10.34 16.91 15.49
CA LYS A 238 -10.69 16.87 16.91
C LYS A 238 -9.71 16.02 17.71
N ASN A 239 -9.23 16.51 18.86
CA ASN A 239 -8.22 15.85 19.69
C ASN A 239 -6.88 15.57 18.98
N ALA A 240 -6.57 16.18 17.85
CA ALA A 240 -5.32 15.95 17.13
C ALA A 240 -4.11 16.52 17.88
N PHE A 241 -2.95 15.89 17.71
CA PHE A 241 -1.66 16.34 18.26
C PHE A 241 -0.83 16.98 17.13
N LEU A 242 -0.63 18.30 17.19
CA LEU A 242 0.05 19.13 16.22
C LEU A 242 1.25 19.88 16.85
N LEU A 243 1.83 19.33 17.93
CA LEU A 243 2.98 19.93 18.61
C LEU A 243 4.12 20.15 17.60
N GLU A 244 4.75 21.33 17.65
CA GLU A 244 5.88 21.67 16.79
C GLU A 244 5.61 21.51 15.27
N ALA A 245 4.35 21.29 14.86
CA ALA A 245 4.02 21.14 13.45
C ALA A 245 4.21 22.45 12.67
N ASN A 246 4.68 22.38 11.43
CA ASN A 246 4.75 23.51 10.54
C ASN A 246 3.45 23.68 9.76
N LEU A 247 2.61 24.62 10.18
CA LEU A 247 1.30 24.93 9.60
C LEU A 247 1.34 26.20 8.74
N HIS A 248 2.52 26.62 8.25
CA HIS A 248 2.66 27.84 7.48
C HIS A 248 1.78 27.83 6.22
N GLY A 249 0.84 28.75 6.11
CA GLY A 249 -0.05 28.86 4.97
C GLY A 249 -1.08 27.73 4.82
N THR A 250 -1.21 26.85 5.78
CA THR A 250 -2.19 25.75 5.78
C THR A 250 -3.62 26.32 5.80
N ASN A 251 -4.51 25.75 5.00
CA ASN A 251 -5.93 26.13 4.98
C ASN A 251 -6.77 25.20 5.88
N PHE A 252 -7.23 25.73 7.03
CA PHE A 252 -8.17 25.08 7.95
C PHE A 252 -9.57 25.71 7.89
N THR A 253 -9.95 26.34 6.80
CA THR A 253 -11.29 26.92 6.66
C THR A 253 -12.36 25.89 6.99
N LYS A 254 -13.28 26.20 7.93
CA LYS A 254 -14.34 25.31 8.42
C LYS A 254 -13.86 23.98 9.02
N ALA A 255 -12.57 23.79 9.28
CA ALA A 255 -12.07 22.57 9.94
C ALA A 255 -12.50 22.52 11.42
N ASN A 256 -12.59 21.32 11.96
CA ASN A 256 -12.80 21.09 13.38
C ASN A 256 -11.45 20.81 14.07
N LEU A 257 -10.94 21.77 14.82
CA LEU A 257 -9.71 21.68 15.63
C LEU A 257 -10.03 21.65 17.14
N SER A 258 -11.29 21.35 17.52
CA SER A 258 -11.66 21.33 18.93
C SER A 258 -10.79 20.33 19.71
N ASP A 259 -10.39 20.74 20.90
CA ASP A 259 -9.55 19.95 21.81
C ASP A 259 -8.17 19.55 21.22
N ALA A 260 -7.73 20.19 20.10
CA ALA A 260 -6.43 19.89 19.48
C ALA A 260 -5.27 20.56 20.23
N TYR A 261 -4.07 19.97 20.17
CA TYR A 261 -2.84 20.43 20.80
C TYR A 261 -1.90 21.02 19.75
N LEU A 262 -1.72 22.35 19.73
CA LEU A 262 -0.89 23.10 18.78
C LEU A 262 0.28 23.82 19.45
N VAL A 263 0.74 23.36 20.61
CA VAL A 263 1.89 23.99 21.31
C VAL A 263 3.09 24.04 20.38
N ASP A 264 3.75 25.19 20.30
CA ASP A 264 4.92 25.48 19.45
C ASP A 264 4.68 25.25 17.94
N ALA A 265 3.43 25.08 17.49
CA ALA A 265 3.12 24.98 16.06
C ALA A 265 3.30 26.31 15.32
N ASN A 266 3.86 26.28 14.11
CA ASN A 266 4.03 27.47 13.28
C ASN A 266 2.73 27.79 12.49
N LEU A 267 1.88 28.64 13.02
CA LEU A 267 0.61 29.08 12.42
C LEU A 267 0.76 30.29 11.46
N ALA A 268 1.97 30.68 11.08
CA ALA A 268 2.17 31.85 10.24
C ALA A 268 1.43 31.70 8.89
N LYS A 269 0.57 32.66 8.58
CA LYS A 269 -0.30 32.68 7.38
C LYS A 269 -1.31 31.51 7.31
N ALA A 270 -1.48 30.70 8.34
CA ALA A 270 -2.56 29.70 8.38
C ALA A 270 -3.93 30.38 8.28
N ILE A 271 -4.85 29.76 7.55
CA ILE A 271 -6.22 30.26 7.34
C ILE A 271 -7.15 29.43 8.22
N THR A 272 -7.70 30.06 9.28
CA THR A 272 -8.61 29.42 10.25
C THR A 272 -10.04 29.99 10.17
N LYS A 273 -10.44 30.52 9.01
CA LYS A 273 -11.75 31.10 8.82
C LYS A 273 -12.85 30.07 9.11
N ASP A 274 -13.78 30.41 9.99
CA ASP A 274 -14.90 29.55 10.39
C ASP A 274 -14.48 28.18 10.97
N ALA A 275 -13.21 28.00 11.37
CA ALA A 275 -12.75 26.79 12.04
C ALA A 275 -13.27 26.73 13.48
N ASN A 276 -13.64 25.52 13.95
CA ASN A 276 -13.93 25.29 15.36
C ASN A 276 -12.61 25.09 16.11
N MET A 277 -12.26 26.03 16.99
CA MET A 277 -11.06 25.99 17.81
C MET A 277 -11.40 25.92 19.31
N GLU A 278 -12.56 25.40 19.68
CA GLU A 278 -12.97 25.26 21.09
C GLU A 278 -11.98 24.40 21.85
N ASN A 279 -11.51 24.86 23.01
CA ASN A 279 -10.53 24.20 23.86
C ASN A 279 -9.18 23.87 23.17
N THR A 280 -8.87 24.46 22.03
CA THR A 280 -7.56 24.26 21.38
C THR A 280 -6.44 24.82 22.26
N ILE A 281 -5.35 24.03 22.46
CA ILE A 281 -4.21 24.40 23.27
C ILE A 281 -3.09 24.95 22.36
N LEU A 282 -2.74 26.24 22.52
CA LEU A 282 -1.77 26.96 21.68
C LEU A 282 -0.44 27.26 22.41
N ALA A 283 -0.39 27.21 23.76
CA ALA A 283 0.77 27.53 24.59
C ALA A 283 0.72 26.78 25.93
#